data_e4882c391319ae55b65b83e7783f76b6
#
_entry.id   e4882c391319ae55b65b83e7783f76b6
#
_cell.length_a   1.000
_cell.length_b   1.000
_cell.length_c   1.000
_cell.angle_alpha   90.00
_cell.angle_beta   90.00
_cell.angle_gamma   90.00
#
_symmetry.space_group_name_H-M   'P 1'
#
loop_
_entity.id
_entity.type
_entity.pdbx_description
1 polymer ?
#
loop_
_entity_poly.entity_id
_entity_poly.type
_entity_poly.pdbx_seq_one_letter_code
_entity_poly.pdbx_strand_id
1 'polypeptide(L)'
;MIEFIQQLEHIDMQIFLFFNGFHSDFWDYFMLIFSDRFVWVPFYASFLFVMVRNFPIKVVLTTLIVITLIITLCDQTASGLLKPMIGRLRPSNPDNPISPMVHIVQGYRGGAYGFPSSHAANAWSMAFFARYLVRRSKLTLFLCLWALITCYSRMYLGVHYFGDVLVGTVIGFIYATLCYYVFRHFLRKYTDSFKPTNYLRFSYVPILTGLVSIWIIICASGILMMYVINIR
;
A
#
# COMPACT_ATOMS: atom_id res chain seq x y z
N MET A 1 -29.57 -9.29 11.45
CA MET A 1 -28.35 -8.45 11.47
C MET A 1 -27.15 -9.26 11.90
N ILE A 2 -27.16 -9.97 13.00
CA ILE A 2 -26.02 -10.81 13.49
C ILE A 2 -25.67 -11.90 12.49
N GLU A 3 -26.64 -12.66 11.99
CA GLU A 3 -26.42 -13.71 10.96
C GLU A 3 -25.77 -13.17 9.69
N PHE A 4 -26.18 -11.98 9.25
CA PHE A 4 -25.60 -11.34 8.08
C PHE A 4 -24.12 -10.96 8.30
N ILE A 5 -23.76 -10.45 9.49
CA ILE A 5 -22.38 -10.13 9.84
C ILE A 5 -21.53 -11.40 9.88
N GLN A 6 -22.03 -12.47 10.52
CA GLN A 6 -21.34 -13.77 10.57
C GLN A 6 -21.13 -14.36 9.17
N GLN A 7 -22.10 -14.20 8.26
CA GLN A 7 -21.95 -14.64 6.89
C GLN A 7 -20.89 -13.85 6.13
N LEU A 8 -20.81 -12.54 6.32
CA LEU A 8 -19.77 -11.69 5.74
C LEU A 8 -18.38 -12.06 6.28
N GLU A 9 -18.26 -12.29 7.58
CA GLU A 9 -16.99 -12.74 8.19
C GLU A 9 -16.55 -14.11 7.65
N HIS A 10 -17.47 -15.03 7.46
CA HIS A 10 -17.19 -16.34 6.88
C HIS A 10 -16.72 -16.23 5.42
N ILE A 11 -17.37 -15.40 4.60
CA ILE A 11 -16.95 -15.15 3.22
C ILE A 11 -15.56 -14.49 3.19
N ASP A 12 -15.32 -13.50 4.04
CA ASP A 12 -14.02 -12.81 4.13
C ASP A 12 -12.89 -13.77 4.53
N MET A 13 -13.17 -14.69 5.45
CA MET A 13 -12.25 -15.75 5.84
C MET A 13 -11.95 -16.72 4.67
N GLN A 14 -12.97 -17.14 3.93
CA GLN A 14 -12.78 -18.04 2.77
C GLN A 14 -11.94 -17.38 1.68
N ILE A 15 -12.24 -16.11 1.34
CA ILE A 15 -11.44 -15.33 0.38
C ILE A 15 -10.00 -15.22 0.86
N PHE A 16 -9.78 -14.92 2.13
CA PHE A 16 -8.45 -14.82 2.71
C PHE A 16 -7.69 -16.14 2.60
N LEU A 17 -8.27 -17.26 3.05
CA LEU A 17 -7.63 -18.58 3.02
C LEU A 17 -7.32 -19.03 1.59
N PHE A 18 -8.20 -18.73 0.62
CA PHE A 18 -7.94 -18.97 -0.80
C PHE A 18 -6.66 -18.27 -1.26
N PHE A 19 -6.50 -16.99 -1.01
CA PHE A 19 -5.32 -16.23 -1.43
C PHE A 19 -4.06 -16.56 -0.62
N ASN A 20 -4.19 -16.80 0.68
CA ASN A 20 -3.07 -17.20 1.54
C ASN A 20 -2.57 -18.61 1.23
N GLY A 21 -3.43 -19.48 0.68
CA GLY A 21 -3.07 -20.84 0.26
C GLY A 21 -2.15 -20.91 -0.98
N PHE A 22 -2.06 -19.86 -1.78
CA PHE A 22 -1.12 -19.79 -2.91
C PHE A 22 0.26 -19.34 -2.44
N HIS A 23 1.04 -20.25 -1.88
CA HIS A 23 2.36 -19.93 -1.35
C HIS A 23 3.46 -20.86 -1.90
N SER A 24 4.69 -20.35 -1.91
CA SER A 24 5.91 -21.13 -2.17
C SER A 24 7.12 -20.39 -1.60
N ASP A 25 8.24 -21.09 -1.39
CA ASP A 25 9.45 -20.53 -0.79
C ASP A 25 9.94 -19.27 -1.50
N PHE A 26 9.89 -19.23 -2.85
CA PHE A 26 10.25 -18.03 -3.61
C PHE A 26 9.31 -16.85 -3.33
N TRP A 27 7.98 -17.08 -3.39
CA TRP A 27 6.99 -16.05 -3.16
C TRP A 27 6.94 -15.58 -1.71
N ASP A 28 7.33 -16.39 -0.75
CA ASP A 28 7.47 -16.02 0.65
C ASP A 28 8.49 -14.90 0.82
N TYR A 29 9.70 -15.08 0.27
CA TYR A 29 10.71 -14.01 0.30
C TYR A 29 10.29 -12.80 -0.52
N PHE A 30 9.72 -13.02 -1.71
CA PHE A 30 9.28 -11.93 -2.57
C PHE A 30 8.24 -11.05 -1.87
N MET A 31 7.18 -11.62 -1.31
CA MET A 31 6.10 -10.86 -0.66
C MET A 31 6.57 -10.20 0.63
N LEU A 32 7.46 -10.83 1.38
CA LEU A 32 8.07 -10.25 2.57
C LEU A 32 8.87 -8.99 2.22
N ILE A 33 9.78 -9.08 1.25
CA ILE A 33 10.63 -7.95 0.81
C ILE A 33 9.77 -6.89 0.14
N PHE A 34 8.84 -7.26 -0.76
CA PHE A 34 7.96 -6.33 -1.45
C PHE A 34 7.11 -5.50 -0.50
N SER A 35 6.69 -6.09 0.62
CA SER A 35 5.88 -5.44 1.65
C SER A 35 6.69 -4.47 2.53
N ASP A 36 8.02 -4.50 2.47
CA ASP A 36 8.87 -3.59 3.23
C ASP A 36 8.89 -2.20 2.58
N ARG A 37 8.59 -1.17 3.38
CA ARG A 37 8.54 0.23 2.93
C ARG A 37 9.90 0.77 2.48
N PHE A 38 11.00 0.28 3.02
CA PHE A 38 12.34 0.78 2.71
C PHE A 38 12.83 0.39 1.33
N VAL A 39 12.36 -0.72 0.78
CA VAL A 39 12.67 -1.16 -0.58
C VAL A 39 12.17 -0.16 -1.64
N TRP A 40 11.14 0.62 -1.31
CA TRP A 40 10.51 1.58 -2.20
C TRP A 40 11.08 3.00 -2.10
N VAL A 41 12.10 3.23 -1.24
CA VAL A 41 12.76 4.55 -1.10
C VAL A 41 13.28 5.09 -2.43
N PRO A 42 13.98 4.31 -3.30
CA PRO A 42 14.40 4.79 -4.61
C PRO A 42 13.23 5.21 -5.51
N PHE A 43 12.12 4.46 -5.46
CA PHE A 43 10.89 4.80 -6.18
C PHE A 43 10.30 6.14 -5.70
N TYR A 44 10.17 6.34 -4.39
CA TYR A 44 9.67 7.61 -3.83
C TYR A 44 10.59 8.79 -4.17
N ALA A 45 11.92 8.60 -4.09
CA ALA A 45 12.89 9.60 -4.48
C ALA A 45 12.78 9.97 -5.97
N SER A 46 12.53 9.00 -6.84
CA SER A 46 12.32 9.25 -8.27
C SER A 46 11.05 10.03 -8.55
N PHE A 47 9.98 9.81 -7.78
CA PHE A 47 8.76 10.60 -7.88
C PHE A 47 9.01 12.06 -7.46
N LEU A 48 9.73 12.26 -6.35
CA LEU A 48 10.16 13.59 -5.91
C LEU A 48 11.02 14.30 -6.97
N PHE A 49 11.96 13.58 -7.59
CA PHE A 49 12.76 14.10 -8.71
C PHE A 49 11.87 14.62 -9.84
N VAL A 50 10.87 13.85 -10.26
CA VAL A 50 9.93 14.28 -11.31
C VAL A 50 9.16 15.53 -10.87
N MET A 51 8.74 15.60 -9.60
CA MET A 51 8.06 16.78 -9.07
C MET A 51 8.94 18.04 -9.13
N VAL A 52 10.18 17.95 -8.66
CA VAL A 52 11.15 19.07 -8.68
C VAL A 52 11.47 19.54 -10.10
N ARG A 53 11.50 18.60 -11.07
CA ARG A 53 11.80 18.93 -12.48
C ARG A 53 10.64 19.58 -13.25
N ASN A 54 9.42 19.47 -12.74
CA ASN A 54 8.22 19.91 -13.48
C ASN A 54 7.40 20.99 -12.77
N PHE A 55 7.60 21.22 -11.48
CA PHE A 55 6.80 22.16 -10.70
C PHE A 55 7.67 23.15 -9.94
N PRO A 56 7.16 24.37 -9.68
CA PRO A 56 7.83 25.33 -8.80
C PRO A 56 8.03 24.74 -7.39
N ILE A 57 9.13 25.12 -6.73
CA ILE A 57 9.50 24.58 -5.41
C ILE A 57 8.38 24.74 -4.37
N LYS A 58 7.60 25.82 -4.41
CA LYS A 58 6.44 26.01 -3.53
C LYS A 58 5.40 24.91 -3.70
N VAL A 59 5.12 24.51 -4.94
CA VAL A 59 4.18 23.41 -5.25
C VAL A 59 4.74 22.08 -4.74
N VAL A 60 6.05 21.85 -4.93
CA VAL A 60 6.72 20.61 -4.46
C VAL A 60 6.63 20.51 -2.94
N LEU A 61 7.02 21.55 -2.21
CA LEU A 61 6.98 21.56 -0.75
C LEU A 61 5.55 21.39 -0.21
N THR A 62 4.58 22.10 -0.80
CA THR A 62 3.17 21.93 -0.41
C THR A 62 2.67 20.52 -0.70
N THR A 63 3.08 19.92 -1.82
CA THR A 63 2.75 18.52 -2.16
C THR A 63 3.32 17.56 -1.13
N LEU A 64 4.56 17.73 -0.69
CA LEU A 64 5.17 16.90 0.36
C LEU A 64 4.41 17.01 1.68
N ILE A 65 4.05 18.22 2.10
CA ILE A 65 3.23 18.44 3.31
C ILE A 65 1.89 17.71 3.19
N VAL A 66 1.23 17.81 2.03
CA VAL A 66 -0.07 17.15 1.81
C VAL A 66 0.07 15.63 1.80
N ILE A 67 1.11 15.08 1.19
CA ILE A 67 1.38 13.63 1.22
C ILE A 67 1.60 13.17 2.66
N THR A 68 2.42 13.87 3.44
CA THR A 68 2.63 13.57 4.86
C THR A 68 1.32 13.61 5.64
N LEU A 69 0.48 14.62 5.40
CA LEU A 69 -0.84 14.72 6.03
C LEU A 69 -1.75 13.55 5.66
N ILE A 70 -1.80 13.17 4.37
CA ILE A 70 -2.61 12.03 3.91
C ILE A 70 -2.17 10.74 4.62
N ILE A 71 -0.87 10.44 4.64
CA ILE A 71 -0.33 9.24 5.29
C ILE A 71 -0.65 9.25 6.78
N THR A 72 -0.46 10.40 7.45
CA THR A 72 -0.77 10.55 8.88
C THR A 72 -2.26 10.32 9.14
N LEU A 73 -3.16 10.91 8.36
CA LEU A 73 -4.61 10.73 8.49
C LEU A 73 -5.01 9.26 8.24
N CYS A 74 -4.48 8.63 7.21
CA CYS A 74 -4.72 7.21 6.93
C CYS A 74 -4.27 6.32 8.10
N ASP A 75 -3.05 6.57 8.62
CA ASP A 75 -2.47 5.75 9.68
C ASP A 75 -3.16 5.98 11.03
N GLN A 76 -3.43 7.24 11.39
CA GLN A 76 -4.16 7.57 12.63
C GLN A 76 -5.59 7.01 12.60
N THR A 77 -6.29 7.12 11.47
CA THR A 77 -7.63 6.55 11.34
C THR A 77 -7.60 5.03 11.41
N ALA A 78 -6.69 4.38 10.66
CA ALA A 78 -6.62 2.93 10.63
C ALA A 78 -6.03 2.36 11.93
N SER A 79 -4.82 2.81 12.33
CA SER A 79 -4.07 2.20 13.42
C SER A 79 -4.35 2.84 14.78
N GLY A 80 -4.56 4.15 14.82
CA GLY A 80 -4.81 4.88 16.07
C GLY A 80 -6.25 4.78 16.57
N LEU A 81 -7.23 4.76 15.64
CA LEU A 81 -8.65 4.80 16.01
C LEU A 81 -9.35 3.45 15.77
N LEU A 82 -9.42 2.98 14.53
CA LEU A 82 -10.30 1.87 14.17
C LEU A 82 -9.79 0.50 14.67
N LYS A 83 -8.48 0.24 14.64
CA LYS A 83 -7.95 -1.04 15.16
C LYS A 83 -8.28 -1.29 16.63
N PRO A 84 -8.01 -0.36 17.56
CA PRO A 84 -8.38 -0.59 18.97
C PRO A 84 -9.89 -0.58 19.19
N MET A 85 -10.67 0.21 18.42
CA MET A 85 -12.13 0.25 18.54
C MET A 85 -12.80 -1.06 18.14
N ILE A 86 -12.35 -1.67 17.03
CA ILE A 86 -12.99 -2.85 16.45
C ILE A 86 -12.40 -4.14 17.04
N GLY A 87 -11.10 -4.14 17.36
CA GLY A 87 -10.44 -5.25 18.03
C GLY A 87 -10.39 -6.54 17.20
N ARG A 88 -10.59 -6.49 15.86
CA ARG A 88 -10.54 -7.67 15.00
C ARG A 88 -9.11 -8.24 14.97
N LEU A 89 -8.94 -9.45 15.46
CA LEU A 89 -7.67 -10.17 15.45
C LEU A 89 -7.20 -10.42 14.02
N ARG A 90 -5.88 -10.35 13.80
CA ARG A 90 -5.28 -10.74 12.52
C ARG A 90 -5.44 -12.24 12.28
N PRO A 91 -5.51 -12.70 11.00
CA PRO A 91 -5.52 -14.13 10.70
C PRO A 91 -4.36 -14.91 11.36
N SER A 92 -3.15 -14.32 11.34
CA SER A 92 -1.93 -14.88 11.92
C SER A 92 -1.80 -14.74 13.44
N ASN A 93 -2.72 -14.05 14.13
CA ASN A 93 -2.66 -13.91 15.58
C ASN A 93 -2.90 -15.28 16.25
N PRO A 94 -2.06 -15.73 17.21
CA PRO A 94 -2.24 -17.03 17.88
C PRO A 94 -3.61 -17.20 18.54
N ASP A 95 -4.22 -16.14 19.03
CA ASP A 95 -5.54 -16.16 19.66
C ASP A 95 -6.70 -16.19 18.64
N ASN A 96 -6.40 -16.12 17.34
CA ASN A 96 -7.41 -16.24 16.30
C ASN A 96 -7.66 -17.73 15.98
N PRO A 97 -8.91 -18.22 16.05
CA PRO A 97 -9.24 -19.63 15.79
C PRO A 97 -8.75 -20.18 14.45
N ILE A 98 -8.61 -19.32 13.42
CA ILE A 98 -8.13 -19.75 12.10
C ILE A 98 -6.60 -19.80 11.99
N SER A 99 -5.86 -19.27 12.97
CA SER A 99 -4.39 -19.16 12.91
C SER A 99 -3.65 -20.47 12.57
N PRO A 100 -4.12 -21.65 13.02
CA PRO A 100 -3.51 -22.93 12.61
C PRO A 100 -3.62 -23.25 11.12
N MET A 101 -4.57 -22.62 10.40
CA MET A 101 -4.79 -22.82 8.96
C MET A 101 -4.03 -21.80 8.10
N VAL A 102 -3.40 -20.81 8.73
CA VAL A 102 -2.78 -19.67 8.04
C VAL A 102 -1.33 -19.97 7.72
N HIS A 103 -0.95 -19.82 6.45
CA HIS A 103 0.46 -19.78 6.07
C HIS A 103 1.12 -18.51 6.59
N ILE A 104 2.15 -18.64 7.41
CA ILE A 104 2.88 -17.57 8.07
C ILE A 104 4.32 -17.56 7.60
N VAL A 105 4.71 -16.52 6.90
CA VAL A 105 6.05 -16.38 6.32
C VAL A 105 7.05 -15.97 7.40
N GLN A 106 8.11 -16.76 7.61
CA GLN A 106 9.22 -16.46 8.52
C GLN A 106 8.78 -16.03 9.94
N GLY A 107 7.64 -16.53 10.41
CA GLY A 107 7.09 -16.14 11.70
C GLY A 107 6.52 -14.71 11.78
N TYR A 108 6.40 -14.02 10.65
CA TYR A 108 5.88 -12.66 10.60
C TYR A 108 4.36 -12.61 10.87
N ARG A 109 3.96 -12.06 12.01
CA ARG A 109 2.55 -12.00 12.45
C ARG A 109 1.99 -10.58 12.52
N GLY A 110 2.84 -9.56 12.57
CA GLY A 110 2.42 -8.17 12.78
C GLY A 110 1.88 -7.90 14.20
N GLY A 111 1.10 -6.85 14.38
CA GLY A 111 0.46 -6.52 15.66
C GLY A 111 -0.84 -7.32 15.90
N ALA A 112 -1.49 -7.14 17.05
CA ALA A 112 -2.67 -7.91 17.44
C ALA A 112 -3.87 -7.73 16.47
N TYR A 113 -4.22 -6.49 16.15
CA TYR A 113 -5.44 -6.17 15.38
C TYR A 113 -5.15 -5.88 13.91
N GLY A 114 -6.06 -6.33 13.03
CA GLY A 114 -5.94 -6.23 11.56
C GLY A 114 -6.77 -5.12 10.94
N PHE A 115 -7.98 -4.89 11.39
CA PHE A 115 -8.97 -4.07 10.70
C PHE A 115 -8.91 -2.59 11.09
N PRO A 116 -8.84 -1.68 10.09
CA PRO A 116 -8.54 -1.89 8.68
C PRO A 116 -7.03 -1.94 8.38
N SER A 117 -6.65 -2.24 7.12
CA SER A 117 -5.25 -2.25 6.68
C SER A 117 -4.70 -0.85 6.41
N SER A 118 -3.79 -0.37 7.25
CA SER A 118 -3.07 0.90 7.02
C SER A 118 -2.13 0.85 5.80
N HIS A 119 -1.56 -0.31 5.47
CA HIS A 119 -0.77 -0.48 4.24
C HIS A 119 -1.62 -0.26 2.99
N ALA A 120 -2.84 -0.81 2.94
CA ALA A 120 -3.76 -0.59 1.85
C ALA A 120 -4.16 0.90 1.76
N ALA A 121 -4.51 1.52 2.91
CA ALA A 121 -4.86 2.93 2.96
C ALA A 121 -3.74 3.83 2.41
N ASN A 122 -2.51 3.61 2.86
CA ASN A 122 -1.35 4.39 2.41
C ASN A 122 -1.02 4.15 0.93
N ALA A 123 -0.99 2.90 0.46
CA ALA A 123 -0.66 2.58 -0.93
C ALA A 123 -1.70 3.17 -1.91
N TRP A 124 -2.97 2.99 -1.64
CA TRP A 124 -4.04 3.52 -2.48
C TRP A 124 -4.16 5.03 -2.39
N SER A 125 -3.94 5.64 -1.22
CA SER A 125 -3.94 7.10 -1.12
C SER A 125 -2.87 7.74 -1.99
N MET A 126 -1.67 7.15 -2.04
CA MET A 126 -0.60 7.60 -2.93
C MET A 126 -0.97 7.44 -4.41
N ALA A 127 -1.58 6.32 -4.80
CA ALA A 127 -2.01 6.08 -6.18
C ALA A 127 -3.09 7.09 -6.62
N PHE A 128 -4.11 7.34 -5.80
CA PHE A 128 -5.18 8.29 -6.10
C PHE A 128 -4.68 9.74 -6.11
N PHE A 129 -3.90 10.14 -5.10
CA PHE A 129 -3.35 11.48 -5.04
C PHE A 129 -2.42 11.77 -6.22
N ALA A 130 -1.53 10.85 -6.56
CA ALA A 130 -0.67 10.97 -7.74
C ALA A 130 -1.49 11.06 -9.04
N ARG A 131 -2.58 10.28 -9.18
CA ARG A 131 -3.48 10.35 -10.34
C ARG A 131 -4.13 11.73 -10.48
N TYR A 132 -4.54 12.35 -9.37
CA TYR A 132 -5.12 13.69 -9.39
C TYR A 132 -4.08 14.75 -9.74
N LEU A 133 -2.86 14.62 -9.21
CA LEU A 133 -1.79 15.59 -9.40
C LEU A 133 -1.18 15.51 -10.80
N VAL A 134 -0.95 14.28 -11.27
CA VAL A 134 -0.16 13.95 -12.45
C VAL A 134 -0.99 13.11 -13.43
N ARG A 135 -1.83 13.62 -14.19
CA ARG A 135 -2.77 12.92 -15.09
C ARG A 135 -2.11 12.04 -16.18
N ARG A 136 -1.16 11.16 -15.79
CA ARG A 136 -0.41 10.26 -16.68
C ARG A 136 -0.89 8.82 -16.53
N SER A 137 -1.57 8.29 -17.54
CA SER A 137 -2.23 6.97 -17.50
C SER A 137 -1.24 5.82 -17.21
N LYS A 138 -0.05 5.82 -17.83
CA LYS A 138 0.97 4.77 -17.59
C LYS A 138 1.48 4.77 -16.15
N LEU A 139 1.76 5.97 -15.58
CA LEU A 139 2.19 6.09 -14.19
C LEU A 139 1.06 5.70 -13.24
N THR A 140 -0.17 6.12 -13.53
CA THR A 140 -1.35 5.73 -12.74
C THR A 140 -1.54 4.22 -12.74
N LEU A 141 -1.46 3.58 -13.91
CA LEU A 141 -1.57 2.11 -14.01
C LEU A 141 -0.49 1.43 -13.17
N PHE A 142 0.77 1.88 -13.27
CA PHE A 142 1.86 1.33 -12.48
C PHE A 142 1.59 1.46 -10.97
N LEU A 143 1.14 2.63 -10.51
CA LEU A 143 0.81 2.88 -9.10
C LEU A 143 -0.37 2.03 -8.61
N CYS A 144 -1.40 1.84 -9.45
CA CYS A 144 -2.52 0.96 -9.12
C CYS A 144 -2.08 -0.50 -8.99
N LEU A 145 -1.25 -0.99 -9.93
CA LEU A 145 -0.71 -2.34 -9.86
C LEU A 145 0.19 -2.53 -8.63
N TRP A 146 1.04 -1.55 -8.33
CA TRP A 146 1.86 -1.56 -7.12
C TRP A 146 1.01 -1.59 -5.84
N ALA A 147 -0.06 -0.79 -5.76
CA ALA A 147 -0.98 -0.79 -4.63
C ALA A 147 -1.74 -2.12 -4.51
N LEU A 148 -2.17 -2.73 -5.63
CA LEU A 148 -2.81 -4.04 -5.64
C LEU A 148 -1.87 -5.14 -5.13
N ILE A 149 -0.61 -5.16 -5.59
CA ILE A 149 0.39 -6.15 -5.12
C ILE A 149 0.70 -5.91 -3.64
N THR A 150 0.78 -4.65 -3.19
CA THR A 150 0.92 -4.31 -1.77
C THR A 150 -0.25 -4.86 -0.96
N CYS A 151 -1.48 -4.69 -1.42
CA CYS A 151 -2.67 -5.27 -0.79
C CYS A 151 -2.63 -6.80 -0.74
N TYR A 152 -2.30 -7.43 -1.85
CA TYR A 152 -2.17 -8.88 -1.94
C TYR A 152 -1.08 -9.41 -0.99
N SER A 153 0.06 -8.73 -0.90
CA SER A 153 1.13 -9.13 0.03
C SER A 153 0.67 -9.19 1.49
N ARG A 154 -0.32 -8.38 1.89
CA ARG A 154 -0.85 -8.41 3.27
C ARG A 154 -1.69 -9.65 3.54
N MET A 155 -2.47 -10.12 2.56
CA MET A 155 -3.20 -11.37 2.65
C MET A 155 -2.24 -12.56 2.55
N TYR A 156 -1.30 -12.53 1.63
CA TYR A 156 -0.26 -13.55 1.47
C TYR A 156 0.52 -13.78 2.77
N LEU A 157 0.97 -12.71 3.43
CA LEU A 157 1.71 -12.76 4.70
C LEU A 157 0.83 -13.13 5.92
N GLY A 158 -0.45 -13.42 5.73
CA GLY A 158 -1.35 -13.82 6.79
C GLY A 158 -1.77 -12.72 7.78
N VAL A 159 -1.54 -11.45 7.47
CA VAL A 159 -1.72 -10.37 8.46
C VAL A 159 -3.00 -9.54 8.29
N HIS A 160 -3.72 -9.71 7.19
CA HIS A 160 -4.98 -9.01 6.93
C HIS A 160 -5.96 -9.87 6.15
N TYR A 161 -7.23 -9.78 6.50
CA TYR A 161 -8.33 -10.28 5.69
C TYR A 161 -8.56 -9.38 4.46
N PHE A 162 -9.34 -9.88 3.49
CA PHE A 162 -9.71 -9.09 2.32
C PHE A 162 -10.52 -7.85 2.69
N GLY A 163 -11.47 -7.97 3.62
CA GLY A 163 -12.26 -6.85 4.13
C GLY A 163 -11.41 -5.75 4.79
N ASP A 164 -10.33 -6.12 5.50
CA ASP A 164 -9.38 -5.14 6.07
C ASP A 164 -8.73 -4.30 4.97
N VAL A 165 -8.36 -4.96 3.88
CA VAL A 165 -7.71 -4.33 2.71
C VAL A 165 -8.70 -3.45 1.96
N LEU A 166 -9.93 -3.91 1.75
CA LEU A 166 -10.98 -3.17 1.06
C LEU A 166 -11.31 -1.87 1.79
N VAL A 167 -11.55 -1.94 3.11
CA VAL A 167 -11.83 -0.74 3.92
C VAL A 167 -10.62 0.19 3.98
N GLY A 168 -9.41 -0.35 4.08
CA GLY A 168 -8.18 0.45 3.96
C GLY A 168 -8.12 1.22 2.64
N THR A 169 -8.46 0.57 1.51
CA THR A 169 -8.53 1.21 0.17
C THR A 169 -9.53 2.38 0.16
N VAL A 170 -10.70 2.20 0.74
CA VAL A 170 -11.74 3.25 0.83
C VAL A 170 -11.24 4.43 1.67
N ILE A 171 -10.58 4.18 2.80
CA ILE A 171 -9.97 5.23 3.63
C ILE A 171 -8.93 6.01 2.81
N GLY A 172 -8.05 5.31 2.10
CA GLY A 172 -7.06 5.92 1.22
C GLY A 172 -7.67 6.80 0.13
N PHE A 173 -8.75 6.33 -0.52
CA PHE A 173 -9.50 7.09 -1.51
C PHE A 173 -10.09 8.38 -0.92
N ILE A 174 -10.74 8.28 0.23
CA ILE A 174 -11.39 9.43 0.90
C ILE A 174 -10.35 10.51 1.22
N TYR A 175 -9.24 10.15 1.92
CA TYR A 175 -8.25 11.14 2.32
C TYR A 175 -7.45 11.70 1.13
N ALA A 176 -7.10 10.89 0.15
CA ALA A 176 -6.46 11.37 -1.07
C ALA A 176 -7.33 12.39 -1.80
N THR A 177 -8.63 12.10 -1.92
CA THR A 177 -9.60 12.96 -2.60
C THR A 177 -9.81 14.26 -1.83
N LEU A 178 -10.10 14.17 -0.54
CA LEU A 178 -10.33 15.35 0.31
C LEU A 178 -9.11 16.28 0.32
N CYS A 179 -7.93 15.72 0.62
CA CYS A 179 -6.70 16.50 0.69
C CYS A 179 -6.32 17.09 -0.68
N TYR A 180 -6.59 16.38 -1.79
CA TYR A 180 -6.35 16.94 -3.12
C TYR A 180 -7.23 18.16 -3.41
N TYR A 181 -8.52 18.12 -3.08
CA TYR A 181 -9.41 19.27 -3.31
C TYR A 181 -9.04 20.47 -2.45
N VAL A 182 -8.68 20.24 -1.17
CA VAL A 182 -8.17 21.27 -0.27
C VAL A 182 -6.85 21.85 -0.82
N PHE A 183 -5.89 21.02 -1.16
CA PHE A 183 -4.63 21.41 -1.79
C PHE A 183 -4.83 22.24 -3.06
N ARG A 184 -5.71 21.79 -3.96
CA ARG A 184 -6.02 22.51 -5.19
C ARG A 184 -6.68 23.88 -4.93
N HIS A 185 -7.57 23.97 -3.93
CA HIS A 185 -8.20 25.24 -3.55
C HIS A 185 -7.15 26.26 -3.08
N PHE A 186 -6.27 25.85 -2.16
CA PHE A 186 -5.21 26.72 -1.67
C PHE A 186 -4.22 27.12 -2.77
N LEU A 187 -3.79 26.19 -3.61
CA LEU A 187 -2.85 26.52 -4.69
C LEU A 187 -3.45 27.49 -5.72
N ARG A 188 -4.73 27.36 -6.06
CA ARG A 188 -5.40 28.29 -6.98
C ARG A 188 -5.48 29.71 -6.42
N LYS A 189 -5.60 29.84 -5.10
CA LYS A 189 -5.66 31.13 -4.42
C LYS A 189 -4.29 31.83 -4.37
N TYR A 190 -3.21 31.06 -4.25
CA TYR A 190 -1.88 31.61 -3.99
C TYR A 190 -0.87 31.43 -5.12
N THR A 191 -1.23 30.72 -6.19
CA THR A 191 -0.34 30.46 -7.32
C THR A 191 -1.14 30.32 -8.61
N ASP A 192 -1.07 31.31 -9.52
CA ASP A 192 -1.64 31.22 -10.87
C ASP A 192 -0.99 30.11 -11.72
N SER A 193 0.10 29.54 -11.23
CA SER A 193 0.99 28.61 -11.95
C SER A 193 0.62 27.14 -11.80
N PHE A 194 -0.34 26.75 -10.94
CA PHE A 194 -0.67 25.36 -10.78
C PHE A 194 -1.80 24.93 -11.71
N LYS A 195 -1.43 24.27 -12.80
CA LYS A 195 -2.37 23.48 -13.62
C LYS A 195 -1.94 22.03 -13.56
N PRO A 196 -2.87 21.08 -13.21
CA PRO A 196 -2.59 19.66 -13.38
C PRO A 196 -2.15 19.44 -14.83
N THR A 197 -0.94 18.93 -15.02
CA THR A 197 -0.38 18.86 -16.36
C THR A 197 -0.50 17.47 -16.94
N ASN A 198 -0.93 17.39 -18.20
CA ASN A 198 -0.86 16.18 -19.00
C ASN A 198 0.56 15.94 -19.57
N TYR A 199 1.46 16.92 -19.44
CA TYR A 199 2.83 16.83 -19.92
C TYR A 199 3.80 16.96 -18.74
N LEU A 200 4.51 15.90 -18.45
CA LEU A 200 5.55 15.84 -17.44
C LEU A 200 6.84 15.31 -18.06
N ARG A 201 7.90 16.09 -17.95
CA ARG A 201 9.24 15.60 -18.27
C ARG A 201 9.61 14.48 -17.31
N PHE A 202 10.26 13.46 -17.82
CA PHE A 202 10.77 12.32 -17.02
C PHE A 202 9.69 11.50 -16.29
N SER A 203 8.41 11.57 -16.72
CA SER A 203 7.31 10.82 -16.09
C SER A 203 7.48 9.29 -16.13
N TYR A 204 8.39 8.78 -16.95
CA TYR A 204 8.78 7.36 -17.02
C TYR A 204 9.77 6.94 -15.92
N VAL A 205 10.52 7.88 -15.32
CA VAL A 205 11.56 7.56 -14.33
C VAL A 205 11.02 6.82 -13.11
N PRO A 206 9.89 7.21 -12.49
CA PRO A 206 9.32 6.41 -11.39
C PRO A 206 8.91 5.00 -11.81
N ILE A 207 8.42 4.83 -13.04
CA ILE A 207 8.06 3.51 -13.56
C ILE A 207 9.33 2.65 -13.69
N LEU A 208 10.38 3.19 -14.31
CA LEU A 208 11.65 2.48 -14.47
C LEU A 208 12.27 2.13 -13.10
N THR A 209 12.33 3.08 -12.17
CA THR A 209 12.88 2.85 -10.83
C THR A 209 12.08 1.79 -10.08
N GLY A 210 10.74 1.84 -10.19
CA GLY A 210 9.87 0.83 -9.59
C GLY A 210 10.08 -0.56 -10.20
N LEU A 211 10.22 -0.67 -11.52
CA LEU A 211 10.53 -1.93 -12.21
C LEU A 211 11.92 -2.47 -11.81
N VAL A 212 12.92 -1.60 -11.68
CA VAL A 212 14.25 -1.99 -11.18
C VAL A 212 14.15 -2.47 -9.73
N SER A 213 13.39 -1.81 -8.86
CA SER A 213 13.15 -2.28 -7.50
C SER A 213 12.50 -3.67 -7.49
N ILE A 214 11.49 -3.91 -8.31
CA ILE A 214 10.85 -5.22 -8.44
C ILE A 214 11.85 -6.28 -8.92
N TRP A 215 12.69 -5.94 -9.91
CA TRP A 215 13.72 -6.86 -10.40
C TRP A 215 14.75 -7.21 -9.30
N ILE A 216 15.19 -6.22 -8.51
CA ILE A 216 16.07 -6.44 -7.35
C ILE A 216 15.39 -7.37 -6.33
N ILE A 217 14.11 -7.17 -6.04
CA ILE A 217 13.33 -8.04 -5.14
C ILE A 217 13.31 -9.47 -5.67
N ILE A 218 13.07 -9.67 -6.97
CA ILE A 218 13.07 -11.00 -7.61
C ILE A 218 14.43 -11.68 -7.44
N CYS A 219 15.53 -10.97 -7.74
CA CYS A 219 16.89 -11.51 -7.59
C CYS A 219 17.21 -11.85 -6.13
N ALA A 220 16.90 -10.95 -5.19
CA ALA A 220 17.12 -11.17 -3.76
C ALA A 220 16.33 -12.38 -3.25
N SER A 221 15.07 -12.52 -3.66
CA SER A 221 14.21 -13.65 -3.28
C SER A 221 14.77 -14.99 -3.80
N GLY A 222 15.27 -15.01 -5.05
CA GLY A 222 15.91 -16.21 -5.61
C GLY A 222 17.20 -16.61 -4.87
N ILE A 223 18.03 -15.61 -4.52
CA ILE A 223 19.27 -15.85 -3.74
C ILE A 223 18.94 -16.41 -2.35
N LEU A 224 17.98 -15.79 -1.64
CA LEU A 224 17.58 -16.24 -0.30
C LEU A 224 16.99 -17.65 -0.32
N MET A 225 16.14 -17.97 -1.31
CA MET A 225 15.59 -19.29 -1.50
C MET A 225 16.72 -20.33 -1.71
N MET A 226 17.68 -20.07 -2.60
CA MET A 226 18.80 -20.99 -2.86
C MET A 226 19.69 -21.18 -1.63
N TYR A 227 19.93 -20.09 -0.87
CA TYR A 227 20.72 -20.18 0.37
C TYR A 227 20.07 -21.09 1.39
N VAL A 228 18.76 -21.03 1.58
CA VAL A 228 18.03 -21.87 2.54
C VAL A 228 17.96 -23.32 2.08
N ILE A 229 17.81 -23.58 0.76
CA ILE A 229 17.82 -24.95 0.21
C ILE A 229 19.18 -25.61 0.45
N ASN A 230 20.28 -24.89 0.33
CA ASN A 230 21.64 -25.42 0.53
C ASN A 230 22.02 -25.67 2.00
N ILE A 231 21.23 -25.17 2.98
CA ILE A 231 21.47 -25.36 4.41
C ILE A 231 20.60 -26.50 4.99
N ARG A 232 19.52 -26.88 4.30
CA ARG A 232 18.66 -28.00 4.65
C ARG A 232 19.21 -29.31 4.09
#